data_1f1c349790874892867679ef010138cd
#
_entry.id   1f1c349790874892867679ef010138cd
#
_cell.length_a   1.000
_cell.length_b   1.000
_cell.length_c   1.000
_cell.angle_alpha   90.00
_cell.angle_beta   90.00
_cell.angle_gamma   90.00
#
_symmetry.space_group_name_H-M   'P 1'
#
loop_
_entity.id
_entity.type
_entity.pdbx_description
1 polymer ?
#
loop_
_entity_poly.entity_id
_entity_poly.type
_entity_poly.pdbx_seq_one_letter_code
_entity_poly.pdbx_strand_id
1 'polypeptide(L)'
;MKLLKSIMLVVILITFISCGGSTATQPANAEGFGVLEKELKGKFGDNAYYTDLTITYNTSIGNIIGVTVTKEPESLKMGQWNQTQGDWQQNSDISIEVPLGTKAADFMFQLNEQINLSKLGELVEKSSKQLKEEKSIENPTLSMAYIKFPKNGDVSKTEYVVQLKPENGGNTFTFSYELNGNFIEMNH
;
A
#
# COMPACT_ATOMS: atom_id res chain seq x y z
N MET A 1 59.35 -26.74 -25.10
CA MET A 1 57.92 -27.05 -25.09
C MET A 1 57.29 -26.32 -23.88
N LYS A 2 56.66 -25.18 -24.11
CA LYS A 2 56.01 -24.40 -23.04
C LYS A 2 54.52 -24.66 -23.11
N LEU A 3 53.96 -25.31 -22.09
CA LEU A 3 52.55 -25.54 -21.95
C LEU A 3 51.87 -24.21 -21.56
N LEU A 4 51.05 -23.66 -22.44
CA LEU A 4 50.23 -22.50 -22.22
C LEU A 4 48.97 -22.96 -21.44
N LYS A 5 48.92 -22.65 -20.14
CA LYS A 5 47.71 -22.87 -19.35
C LYS A 5 46.72 -21.77 -19.68
N SER A 6 45.70 -22.09 -20.47
CA SER A 6 44.54 -21.22 -20.70
C SER A 6 43.64 -21.25 -19.45
N ILE A 7 43.65 -20.18 -18.68
CA ILE A 7 42.69 -19.96 -17.60
C ILE A 7 41.45 -19.36 -18.26
N MET A 8 40.41 -20.18 -18.40
CA MET A 8 39.08 -19.75 -18.86
C MET A 8 38.36 -19.07 -17.67
N LEU A 9 38.37 -17.75 -17.66
CA LEU A 9 37.65 -16.96 -16.69
C LEU A 9 36.14 -16.99 -17.07
N VAL A 10 35.38 -17.86 -16.39
CA VAL A 10 33.91 -17.86 -16.51
C VAL A 10 33.37 -16.69 -15.71
N VAL A 11 33.04 -15.60 -16.40
CA VAL A 11 32.30 -14.50 -15.82
C VAL A 11 30.84 -14.93 -15.75
N ILE A 12 30.38 -15.32 -14.54
CA ILE A 12 28.98 -15.56 -14.28
C ILE A 12 28.32 -14.17 -14.21
N LEU A 13 27.71 -13.75 -15.31
CA LEU A 13 26.75 -12.63 -15.31
C LEU A 13 25.52 -13.08 -14.52
N ILE A 14 25.48 -12.70 -13.24
CA ILE A 14 24.25 -12.76 -12.46
C ILE A 14 23.36 -11.62 -13.01
N THR A 15 22.55 -11.93 -14.01
CA THR A 15 21.46 -11.06 -14.38
C THR A 15 20.45 -11.09 -13.23
N PHE A 16 20.48 -10.06 -12.38
CA PHE A 16 19.35 -9.75 -11.54
C PHE A 16 18.17 -9.46 -12.48
N ILE A 17 17.38 -10.50 -12.76
CA ILE A 17 16.05 -10.30 -13.32
C ILE A 17 15.27 -9.64 -12.19
N SER A 18 15.30 -8.31 -12.16
CA SER A 18 14.31 -7.51 -11.45
C SER A 18 12.98 -7.79 -12.15
N CYS A 19 12.31 -8.87 -11.74
CA CYS A 19 10.95 -9.17 -12.15
C CYS A 19 10.00 -8.30 -11.29
N GLY A 20 10.26 -7.00 -11.29
CA GLY A 20 9.41 -5.97 -10.73
C GLY A 20 8.67 -5.31 -11.88
N GLY A 21 7.50 -5.84 -12.23
CA GLY A 21 6.54 -5.01 -12.95
C GLY A 21 6.39 -3.71 -12.16
N SER A 22 6.41 -2.56 -12.85
CA SER A 22 6.26 -1.27 -12.19
C SER A 22 5.05 -1.30 -11.24
N THR A 23 5.21 -0.83 -10.00
CA THR A 23 4.13 -0.72 -9.02
C THR A 23 2.92 0.04 -9.58
N ALA A 24 3.16 0.97 -10.51
CA ALA A 24 2.13 1.71 -11.21
C ALA A 24 1.14 0.82 -11.99
N THR A 25 1.60 -0.30 -12.52
CA THR A 25 0.78 -1.19 -13.37
C THR A 25 0.20 -2.39 -12.63
N GLN A 26 0.43 -2.49 -11.31
CA GLN A 26 -0.12 -3.59 -10.53
C GLN A 26 -1.65 -3.52 -10.47
N PRO A 27 -2.36 -4.65 -10.65
CA PRO A 27 -3.81 -4.66 -10.56
C PRO A 27 -4.28 -4.39 -9.13
N ALA A 28 -5.48 -3.83 -9.00
CA ALA A 28 -6.10 -3.55 -7.69
C ALA A 28 -6.76 -4.84 -7.13
N ASN A 29 -5.92 -5.82 -6.79
CA ASN A 29 -6.29 -7.11 -6.22
C ASN A 29 -5.25 -7.57 -5.20
N ALA A 30 -5.47 -8.74 -4.59
CA ALA A 30 -4.58 -9.29 -3.57
C ALA A 30 -3.12 -9.41 -4.02
N GLU A 31 -2.88 -9.93 -5.23
CA GLU A 31 -1.55 -10.14 -5.77
C GLU A 31 -0.83 -8.80 -6.02
N GLY A 32 -1.49 -7.89 -6.74
CA GLY A 32 -0.93 -6.58 -7.07
C GLY A 32 -0.62 -5.77 -5.82
N PHE A 33 -1.52 -5.75 -4.84
CA PHE A 33 -1.29 -5.02 -3.58
C PHE A 33 -0.21 -5.69 -2.71
N GLY A 34 -0.03 -7.01 -2.81
CA GLY A 34 1.12 -7.69 -2.22
C GLY A 34 2.47 -7.25 -2.82
N VAL A 35 2.51 -6.93 -4.12
CA VAL A 35 3.70 -6.34 -4.76
C VAL A 35 3.95 -4.93 -4.22
N LEU A 36 2.90 -4.11 -4.07
CA LEU A 36 3.03 -2.76 -3.47
C LEU A 36 3.56 -2.81 -2.04
N GLU A 37 3.12 -3.80 -1.24
CA GLU A 37 3.63 -3.98 0.13
C GLU A 37 5.12 -4.32 0.15
N LYS A 38 5.57 -5.22 -0.73
CA LYS A 38 7.01 -5.56 -0.86
C LYS A 38 7.84 -4.33 -1.23
N GLU A 39 7.34 -3.50 -2.12
CA GLU A 39 7.99 -2.25 -2.51
C GLU A 39 8.11 -1.28 -1.32
N LEU A 40 7.02 -1.10 -0.55
CA LEU A 40 7.02 -0.27 0.66
C LEU A 40 8.04 -0.77 1.68
N LYS A 41 8.04 -2.07 1.97
CA LYS A 41 9.01 -2.70 2.88
C LYS A 41 10.44 -2.57 2.38
N GLY A 42 10.67 -2.72 1.08
CA GLY A 42 11.98 -2.51 0.45
C GLY A 42 12.48 -1.07 0.60
N LYS A 43 11.61 -0.09 0.43
CA LYS A 43 11.93 1.34 0.52
C LYS A 43 12.11 1.83 1.95
N PHE A 44 11.18 1.50 2.84
CA PHE A 44 11.10 2.06 4.19
C PHE A 44 11.53 1.09 5.29
N GLY A 45 11.69 -0.20 4.97
CA GLY A 45 12.05 -1.26 5.91
C GLY A 45 10.83 -2.03 6.40
N ASP A 46 11.06 -3.30 6.79
CA ASP A 46 10.00 -4.23 7.24
C ASP A 46 9.26 -3.74 8.49
N ASN A 47 9.94 -2.99 9.35
CA ASN A 47 9.42 -2.50 10.62
C ASN A 47 9.09 -0.99 10.59
N ALA A 48 8.85 -0.41 9.42
CA ALA A 48 8.46 0.99 9.30
C ALA A 48 7.08 1.24 9.93
N TYR A 49 6.91 2.42 10.53
CA TYR A 49 5.69 2.87 11.18
C TYR A 49 4.99 3.89 10.30
N TYR A 50 3.70 3.73 10.13
CA TYR A 50 2.85 4.55 9.27
C TYR A 50 1.74 5.23 10.07
N THR A 51 1.42 6.47 9.76
CA THR A 51 0.18 7.14 10.21
C THR A 51 -0.82 7.27 9.07
N ASP A 52 -0.35 7.18 7.82
CA ASP A 52 -1.17 7.20 6.62
C ASP A 52 -0.57 6.29 5.55
N LEU A 53 -1.44 5.57 4.85
CA LEU A 53 -1.12 4.78 3.68
C LEU A 53 -2.34 4.73 2.77
N THR A 54 -2.21 5.32 1.60
CA THR A 54 -3.24 5.40 0.58
C THR A 54 -2.73 4.88 -0.76
N ILE A 55 -3.60 4.20 -1.48
CA ILE A 55 -3.39 3.77 -2.86
C ILE A 55 -4.52 4.35 -3.69
N THR A 56 -4.22 5.23 -4.63
CA THR A 56 -5.18 5.74 -5.61
C THR A 56 -4.87 5.21 -6.99
N TYR A 57 -5.88 5.11 -7.82
CA TYR A 57 -5.69 4.67 -9.20
C TYR A 57 -6.08 5.78 -10.18
N ASN A 58 -5.19 6.05 -11.10
CA ASN A 58 -5.39 6.96 -12.21
C ASN A 58 -5.21 6.22 -13.53
N THR A 59 -6.15 6.37 -14.45
CA THR A 59 -6.16 5.64 -15.74
C THR A 59 -4.95 5.93 -16.62
N SER A 60 -4.33 7.12 -16.47
CA SER A 60 -3.21 7.54 -17.31
C SER A 60 -1.84 7.15 -16.74
N ILE A 61 -1.70 7.11 -15.41
CA ILE A 61 -0.41 6.92 -14.75
C ILE A 61 -0.38 5.68 -13.82
N GLY A 62 -1.52 4.99 -13.65
CA GLY A 62 -1.64 3.80 -12.83
C GLY A 62 -1.77 4.11 -11.35
N ASN A 63 -1.22 3.23 -10.50
CA ASN A 63 -1.26 3.39 -9.06
C ASN A 63 -0.37 4.55 -8.59
N ILE A 64 -0.91 5.32 -7.67
CA ILE A 64 -0.19 6.35 -6.91
C ILE A 64 -0.27 5.93 -5.45
N ILE A 65 0.87 5.83 -4.79
CA ILE A 65 0.95 5.45 -3.37
C ILE A 65 1.34 6.68 -2.57
N GLY A 66 0.55 7.04 -1.59
CA GLY A 66 0.85 8.08 -0.61
C GLY A 66 1.10 7.47 0.76
N VAL A 67 2.18 7.87 1.44
CA VAL A 67 2.45 7.43 2.80
C VAL A 67 3.01 8.55 3.67
N THR A 68 2.67 8.46 4.95
CA THR A 68 3.36 9.19 6.02
C THR A 68 4.04 8.15 6.92
N VAL A 69 5.37 8.15 6.94
CA VAL A 69 6.16 7.02 7.43
C VAL A 69 7.39 7.47 8.22
N THR A 70 7.78 6.67 9.22
CA THR A 70 9.04 6.81 9.96
C THR A 70 9.64 5.45 10.30
N LYS A 71 10.96 5.41 10.53
CA LYS A 71 11.65 4.26 11.16
C LYS A 71 11.85 4.44 12.66
N GLU A 72 11.70 5.68 13.13
CA GLU A 72 11.99 6.09 14.50
C GLU A 72 10.78 6.82 15.09
N PRO A 73 9.72 6.09 15.51
CA PRO A 73 8.48 6.71 15.97
C PRO A 73 8.67 7.70 17.11
N GLU A 74 9.57 7.39 18.06
CA GLU A 74 9.82 8.24 19.21
C GLU A 74 10.55 9.55 18.87
N SER A 75 11.06 9.72 17.65
CA SER A 75 11.57 10.99 17.15
C SER A 75 10.48 12.02 16.90
N LEU A 76 9.21 11.58 16.83
CA LEU A 76 8.03 12.37 16.45
C LEU A 76 8.13 12.98 15.04
N LYS A 77 9.12 12.58 14.25
CA LYS A 77 9.33 13.06 12.88
C LYS A 77 8.94 12.00 11.87
N MET A 78 8.23 12.39 10.86
CA MET A 78 7.78 11.52 9.78
C MET A 78 8.01 12.16 8.43
N GLY A 79 8.34 11.35 7.42
CA GLY A 79 8.39 11.79 6.03
C GLY A 79 7.04 11.53 5.34
N GLN A 80 6.57 12.52 4.58
CA GLN A 80 5.46 12.35 3.65
C GLN A 80 6.02 12.04 2.26
N TRP A 81 5.61 10.90 1.71
CA TRP A 81 6.14 10.41 0.44
C TRP A 81 5.02 10.04 -0.52
N ASN A 82 5.27 10.27 -1.80
CA ASN A 82 4.43 9.74 -2.87
C ASN A 82 5.26 8.89 -3.82
N GLN A 83 4.65 7.83 -4.34
CA GLN A 83 5.17 7.10 -5.49
C GLN A 83 4.23 7.32 -6.67
N THR A 84 4.80 7.71 -7.81
CA THR A 84 4.09 7.87 -9.08
C THR A 84 4.94 7.24 -10.19
N GLN A 85 4.34 6.38 -11.00
CA GLN A 85 5.04 5.66 -12.08
C GLN A 85 6.26 4.84 -11.64
N GLY A 86 6.29 4.42 -10.37
CA GLY A 86 7.38 3.66 -9.77
C GLY A 86 8.44 4.52 -9.06
N ASP A 87 8.40 5.84 -9.21
CA ASP A 87 9.37 6.75 -8.61
C ASP A 87 8.87 7.33 -7.29
N TRP A 88 9.70 7.24 -6.25
CA TRP A 88 9.43 7.79 -4.93
C TRP A 88 9.93 9.22 -4.81
N GLN A 89 9.05 10.12 -4.38
CA GLN A 89 9.36 11.51 -4.05
C GLN A 89 8.95 11.81 -2.61
N GLN A 90 9.86 12.38 -1.84
CA GLN A 90 9.53 12.97 -0.54
C GLN A 90 8.97 14.37 -0.75
N ASN A 91 7.77 14.61 -0.23
CA ASN A 91 7.08 15.90 -0.37
C ASN A 91 7.43 16.84 0.78
N SER A 92 7.46 16.29 2.01
CA SER A 92 7.76 17.07 3.22
C SER A 92 8.21 16.19 4.37
N ASP A 93 8.82 16.80 5.36
CA ASP A 93 8.96 16.29 6.71
C ASP A 93 7.90 16.94 7.60
N ILE A 94 7.28 16.15 8.45
CA ILE A 94 6.32 16.63 9.45
C ILE A 94 6.73 16.20 10.85
N SER A 95 6.24 16.92 11.85
CA SER A 95 6.28 16.50 13.24
C SER A 95 4.87 16.18 13.69
N ILE A 96 4.73 15.11 14.47
CA ILE A 96 3.47 14.73 15.10
C ILE A 96 3.50 15.04 16.58
N GLU A 97 2.32 15.18 17.16
CA GLU A 97 2.14 15.33 18.60
C GLU A 97 1.37 14.13 19.15
N VAL A 98 1.83 13.61 20.28
CA VAL A 98 1.15 12.52 20.99
C VAL A 98 0.90 12.94 22.44
N PRO A 99 -0.10 12.38 23.13
CA PRO A 99 -0.37 12.70 24.52
C PRO A 99 0.84 12.43 25.44
N LEU A 100 1.06 13.28 26.41
CA LEU A 100 2.16 13.12 27.36
C LEU A 100 2.08 11.76 28.07
N GLY A 101 3.23 11.08 28.15
CA GLY A 101 3.34 9.78 28.80
C GLY A 101 2.92 8.58 27.93
N THR A 102 2.59 8.80 26.66
CA THR A 102 2.34 7.72 25.70
C THR A 102 3.55 7.48 24.80
N LYS A 103 3.61 6.31 24.16
CA LYS A 103 4.61 6.02 23.13
C LYS A 103 4.05 6.43 21.77
N ALA A 104 4.85 7.11 20.97
CA ALA A 104 4.45 7.52 19.62
C ALA A 104 4.06 6.34 18.72
N ALA A 105 4.74 5.20 18.89
CA ALA A 105 4.44 3.96 18.19
C ALA A 105 2.99 3.48 18.38
N ASP A 106 2.35 3.78 19.51
CA ASP A 106 0.96 3.36 19.81
C ASP A 106 -0.06 4.07 18.91
N PHE A 107 0.33 5.18 18.26
CA PHE A 107 -0.50 5.97 17.35
C PHE A 107 -0.17 5.72 15.87
N MET A 108 0.56 4.65 15.60
CA MET A 108 1.02 4.27 14.26
C MET A 108 0.74 2.80 14.02
N PHE A 109 0.71 2.40 12.77
CA PHE A 109 0.62 0.99 12.41
C PHE A 109 1.86 0.54 11.62
N GLN A 110 2.08 -0.76 11.60
CA GLN A 110 3.10 -1.42 10.78
C GLN A 110 2.41 -2.39 9.82
N LEU A 111 3.01 -2.59 8.65
CA LEU A 111 2.58 -3.63 7.72
C LEU A 111 3.11 -4.98 8.22
N ASN A 112 2.20 -5.86 8.63
CA ASN A 112 2.49 -7.17 9.21
C ASN A 112 1.38 -8.18 8.83
N GLU A 113 1.31 -9.33 9.50
CA GLU A 113 0.27 -10.34 9.23
C GLU A 113 -1.14 -9.84 9.53
N GLN A 114 -1.32 -8.95 10.49
CA GLN A 114 -2.63 -8.41 10.89
C GLN A 114 -3.08 -7.26 9.97
N ILE A 115 -2.15 -6.37 9.60
CA ILE A 115 -2.41 -5.22 8.72
C ILE A 115 -1.53 -5.37 7.48
N ASN A 116 -2.11 -5.75 6.35
CA ASN A 116 -1.38 -5.99 5.11
C ASN A 116 -2.15 -5.57 3.87
N LEU A 117 -1.42 -5.28 2.80
CA LEU A 117 -2.03 -4.78 1.58
C LEU A 117 -2.64 -5.89 0.72
N SER A 118 -2.18 -7.13 0.82
CA SER A 118 -2.85 -8.23 0.11
C SER A 118 -4.30 -8.37 0.56
N LYS A 119 -4.56 -8.23 1.88
CA LYS A 119 -5.93 -8.21 2.41
C LYS A 119 -6.73 -7.02 1.89
N LEU A 120 -6.14 -5.84 1.83
CA LEU A 120 -6.80 -4.66 1.25
C LEU A 120 -7.16 -4.90 -0.22
N GLY A 121 -6.28 -5.56 -1.00
CA GLY A 121 -6.54 -5.95 -2.39
C GLY A 121 -7.69 -6.96 -2.53
N GLU A 122 -7.76 -7.98 -1.67
CA GLU A 122 -8.92 -8.89 -1.62
C GLU A 122 -10.24 -8.13 -1.38
N LEU A 123 -10.20 -7.12 -0.53
CA LEU A 123 -11.38 -6.31 -0.22
C LEU A 123 -11.79 -5.41 -1.39
N VAL A 124 -10.85 -4.95 -2.22
CA VAL A 124 -11.18 -4.27 -3.49
C VAL A 124 -11.95 -5.21 -4.43
N GLU A 125 -11.48 -6.45 -4.58
CA GLU A 125 -12.17 -7.44 -5.42
C GLU A 125 -13.57 -7.76 -4.87
N LYS A 126 -13.69 -7.96 -3.54
CA LYS A 126 -14.96 -8.20 -2.85
C LYS A 126 -15.96 -7.05 -3.05
N SER A 127 -15.50 -5.81 -2.87
CA SER A 127 -16.31 -4.59 -3.06
C SER A 127 -16.76 -4.44 -4.51
N SER A 128 -15.87 -4.73 -5.48
CA SER A 128 -16.20 -4.68 -6.91
C SER A 128 -17.29 -5.68 -7.28
N LYS A 129 -17.20 -6.89 -6.75
CA LYS A 129 -18.22 -7.92 -6.94
C LYS A 129 -19.57 -7.47 -6.33
N GLN A 130 -19.55 -6.92 -5.11
CA GLN A 130 -20.76 -6.44 -4.43
C GLN A 130 -21.46 -5.33 -5.21
N LEU A 131 -20.71 -4.35 -5.76
CA LEU A 131 -21.27 -3.29 -6.61
C LEU A 131 -21.91 -3.83 -7.88
N LYS A 132 -21.29 -4.84 -8.49
CA LYS A 132 -21.87 -5.49 -9.68
C LYS A 132 -23.20 -6.17 -9.34
N GLU A 133 -23.25 -6.92 -8.25
CA GLU A 133 -24.44 -7.69 -7.84
C GLU A 133 -25.57 -6.80 -7.32
N GLU A 134 -25.28 -5.78 -6.51
CA GLU A 134 -26.31 -4.97 -5.83
C GLU A 134 -26.71 -3.71 -6.58
N LYS A 135 -25.79 -3.13 -7.37
CA LYS A 135 -26.01 -1.83 -8.06
C LYS A 135 -25.95 -1.94 -9.57
N SER A 136 -25.71 -3.15 -10.13
CA SER A 136 -25.56 -3.38 -11.59
C SER A 136 -24.45 -2.52 -12.22
N ILE A 137 -23.40 -2.20 -11.48
CA ILE A 137 -22.22 -1.49 -11.97
C ILE A 137 -21.22 -2.52 -12.51
N GLU A 138 -21.17 -2.67 -13.83
CA GLU A 138 -20.44 -3.76 -14.50
C GLU A 138 -18.91 -3.69 -14.31
N ASN A 139 -18.34 -2.50 -14.43
CA ASN A 139 -16.88 -2.27 -14.36
C ASN A 139 -16.54 -1.19 -13.33
N PRO A 140 -16.66 -1.48 -12.02
CA PRO A 140 -16.22 -0.53 -11.01
C PRO A 140 -14.70 -0.43 -11.02
N THR A 141 -14.18 0.79 -10.98
CA THR A 141 -12.76 1.08 -10.92
C THR A 141 -12.36 1.57 -9.55
N LEU A 142 -11.16 1.19 -9.09
CA LEU A 142 -10.60 1.72 -7.85
C LEU A 142 -10.43 3.23 -7.97
N SER A 143 -10.96 3.97 -7.01
CA SER A 143 -10.67 5.38 -6.81
C SER A 143 -9.59 5.54 -5.75
N MET A 144 -9.78 4.90 -4.59
CA MET A 144 -8.84 4.91 -3.49
C MET A 144 -9.00 3.66 -2.62
N ALA A 145 -7.91 3.16 -2.06
CA ALA A 145 -7.91 2.18 -0.99
C ALA A 145 -6.92 2.64 0.10
N TYR A 146 -7.29 2.50 1.36
CA TYR A 146 -6.44 2.96 2.46
C TYR A 146 -6.71 2.23 3.77
N ILE A 147 -5.78 2.37 4.70
CA ILE A 147 -5.88 1.89 6.07
C ILE A 147 -6.29 3.08 6.94
N LYS A 148 -7.45 2.99 7.57
CA LYS A 148 -7.95 3.98 8.53
C LYS A 148 -7.54 3.54 9.93
N PHE A 149 -6.43 4.09 10.41
CA PHE A 149 -5.93 3.82 11.76
C PHE A 149 -6.54 4.81 12.76
N PRO A 150 -7.04 4.35 13.92
CA PRO A 150 -7.72 5.21 14.88
C PRO A 150 -6.74 6.15 15.60
N LYS A 151 -7.15 7.40 15.77
CA LYS A 151 -6.34 8.44 16.43
C LYS A 151 -6.05 8.18 17.91
N ASN A 152 -6.76 7.25 18.55
CA ASN A 152 -6.54 6.86 19.95
C ASN A 152 -5.61 5.66 20.11
N GLY A 153 -5.05 5.13 19.01
CA GLY A 153 -4.15 3.98 19.03
C GLY A 153 -4.82 2.61 19.26
N ASP A 154 -6.16 2.54 19.28
CA ASP A 154 -6.88 1.28 19.45
C ASP A 154 -6.87 0.47 18.15
N VAL A 155 -5.87 -0.38 17.97
CA VAL A 155 -5.68 -1.22 16.77
C VAL A 155 -6.94 -2.03 16.42
N SER A 156 -7.75 -2.41 17.41
CA SER A 156 -8.98 -3.18 17.17
C SER A 156 -10.03 -2.43 16.36
N LYS A 157 -9.90 -1.10 16.27
CA LYS A 157 -10.77 -0.21 15.49
C LYS A 157 -10.16 0.23 14.16
N THR A 158 -9.06 -0.39 13.77
CA THR A 158 -8.48 -0.15 12.44
C THR A 158 -9.40 -0.74 11.37
N GLU A 159 -9.63 0.04 10.33
CA GLU A 159 -10.48 -0.36 9.22
C GLU A 159 -9.69 -0.35 7.91
N TYR A 160 -10.04 -1.27 7.02
CA TYR A 160 -9.72 -1.17 5.61
C TYR A 160 -10.85 -0.41 4.91
N VAL A 161 -10.50 0.59 4.12
CA VAL A 161 -11.47 1.38 3.37
C VAL A 161 -11.17 1.28 1.89
N VAL A 162 -12.22 0.98 1.11
CA VAL A 162 -12.16 0.85 -0.36
C VAL A 162 -13.16 1.82 -0.96
N GLN A 163 -12.70 2.63 -1.90
CA GLN A 163 -13.54 3.54 -2.67
C GLN A 163 -13.54 3.14 -4.14
N LEU A 164 -14.71 2.85 -4.65
CA LEU A 164 -14.93 2.46 -6.05
C LEU A 164 -15.84 3.46 -6.74
N LYS A 165 -15.65 3.62 -8.03
CA LYS A 165 -16.50 4.43 -8.91
C LYS A 165 -16.81 3.68 -10.20
N PRO A 166 -17.94 3.94 -10.85
CA PRO A 166 -18.19 3.45 -12.20
C PRO A 166 -17.11 3.92 -13.18
N GLU A 167 -16.77 3.10 -14.16
CA GLU A 167 -15.75 3.42 -15.17
C GLU A 167 -16.03 4.75 -15.88
N ASN A 168 -17.29 5.00 -16.21
CA ASN A 168 -17.75 6.19 -16.92
C ASN A 168 -18.05 7.40 -16.02
N GLY A 169 -17.59 7.38 -14.77
CA GLY A 169 -17.86 8.42 -13.78
C GLY A 169 -19.18 8.20 -13.03
N GLY A 170 -19.46 9.07 -12.06
CA GLY A 170 -20.65 8.97 -11.20
C GLY A 170 -20.28 8.99 -9.71
N ASN A 171 -21.19 8.52 -8.87
CA ASN A 171 -20.97 8.48 -7.42
C ASN A 171 -19.84 7.53 -7.04
N THR A 172 -19.09 7.93 -6.03
CA THR A 172 -18.11 7.06 -5.38
C THR A 172 -18.77 6.26 -4.28
N PHE A 173 -18.55 4.97 -4.27
CA PHE A 173 -19.02 4.04 -3.25
C PHE A 173 -17.89 3.74 -2.30
N THR A 174 -18.09 3.98 -1.02
CA THR A 174 -17.10 3.75 0.04
C THR A 174 -17.50 2.55 0.87
N PHE A 175 -16.63 1.55 0.92
CA PHE A 175 -16.79 0.33 1.71
C PHE A 175 -15.83 0.36 2.88
N SER A 176 -16.32 0.07 4.08
CA SER A 176 -15.52 -0.08 5.28
C SER A 176 -15.54 -1.54 5.74
N TYR A 177 -14.38 -2.03 6.17
CA TYR A 177 -14.20 -3.38 6.67
C TYR A 177 -13.33 -3.39 7.93
N GLU A 178 -13.64 -4.30 8.86
CA GLU A 178 -12.75 -4.64 9.96
C GLU A 178 -11.45 -5.29 9.44
N LEU A 179 -10.41 -5.36 10.27
CA LEU A 179 -9.13 -6.00 9.90
C LEU A 179 -9.27 -7.46 9.47
N ASN A 180 -10.21 -8.21 10.05
CA ASN A 180 -10.49 -9.59 9.66
C ASN A 180 -11.24 -9.70 8.31
N GLY A 181 -11.65 -8.57 7.70
CA GLY A 181 -12.38 -8.50 6.43
C GLY A 181 -13.90 -8.61 6.56
N ASN A 182 -14.45 -8.51 7.79
CA ASN A 182 -15.89 -8.38 7.98
C ASN A 182 -16.34 -7.03 7.45
N PHE A 183 -17.47 -7.03 6.73
CA PHE A 183 -18.08 -5.83 6.20
C PHE A 183 -18.73 -5.01 7.33
N ILE A 184 -18.46 -3.71 7.34
CA ILE A 184 -19.06 -2.77 8.28
C ILE A 184 -20.21 -2.02 7.59
N GLU A 185 -19.91 -1.27 6.52
CA GLU A 185 -20.89 -0.44 5.82
C GLU A 185 -20.47 -0.11 4.39
N MET A 186 -21.45 0.30 3.58
CA MET A 186 -21.26 0.93 2.28
C MET A 186 -22.01 2.25 2.25
N ASN A 187 -21.29 3.32 1.90
CA ASN A 187 -21.82 4.68 1.76
C ASN A 187 -21.61 5.18 0.32
N HIS A 188 -22.47 6.11 -0.17
CA HIS A 188 -22.43 6.70 -1.51
C HIS A 188 -23.08 8.09 -1.55
#